data_b7e50203dc6dd435a03489ac472f7d80
#
_entry.id   b7e50203dc6dd435a03489ac472f7d80
#
_cell.length_a   1.000
_cell.length_b   1.000
_cell.length_c   1.000
_cell.angle_alpha   90.00
_cell.angle_beta   90.00
_cell.angle_gamma   90.00
#
_symmetry.space_group_name_H-M   'P 1'
#
loop_
_entity.id
_entity.type
_entity.pdbx_description
1 polymer ?
#
loop_
_entity_poly.entity_id
_entity_poly.type
_entity_poly.pdbx_seq_one_letter_code
_entity_poly.pdbx_strand_id
1 'polypeptide(L)'
;MKWFNKSLATLAALLFFTAFTATAQQANTNNQSKKTKQTEMKTFVIEREIPDAGKLTPEQLKAASKNSCSVLTEMGPDILWDHSYVTANKIYCVYKATSEELIREHARKAGL
;
A
#
# COMPACT_ATOMS: atom_id res chain seq x y z
N MET A 1 -2.46 65.42 2.82
CA MET A 1 -1.44 66.31 3.39
C MET A 1 -0.07 65.81 2.99
N LYS A 2 0.60 66.68 2.20
CA LYS A 2 1.93 66.41 1.64
C LYS A 2 3.01 66.55 2.71
N TRP A 3 4.01 65.64 2.70
CA TRP A 3 5.34 66.01 3.15
C TRP A 3 6.36 65.26 2.28
N PHE A 4 6.99 66.04 1.42
CA PHE A 4 8.21 65.73 0.73
C PHE A 4 9.38 65.99 1.68
N ASN A 5 10.35 65.14 1.69
CA ASN A 5 11.71 65.56 2.02
C ASN A 5 12.73 64.86 1.11
N LYS A 6 13.31 65.71 0.23
CA LYS A 6 14.46 65.40 -0.58
C LYS A 6 15.72 65.63 0.27
N SER A 7 16.63 64.74 0.27
CA SER A 7 18.04 65.07 0.51
C SER A 7 18.91 64.23 -0.41
N LEU A 8 19.55 64.99 -1.28
CA LEU A 8 20.72 64.61 -2.10
C LEU A 8 21.95 64.51 -1.20
N ALA A 9 22.83 63.62 -1.51
CA ALA A 9 24.32 63.67 -1.51
C ALA A 9 24.86 62.26 -1.29
N THR A 10 25.82 61.71 -1.91
CA THR A 10 26.95 62.02 -2.75
C THR A 10 27.67 60.70 -3.10
N LEU A 11 28.26 60.64 -4.29
CA LEU A 11 29.12 59.58 -4.80
C LEU A 11 30.24 59.16 -3.77
N ALA A 12 30.45 57.85 -3.67
CA ALA A 12 31.77 57.28 -3.47
C ALA A 12 31.83 55.89 -4.10
N ALA A 13 32.50 55.83 -5.24
CA ALA A 13 32.87 54.59 -5.92
C ALA A 13 34.04 53.96 -5.16
N LEU A 14 33.85 52.73 -4.66
CA LEU A 14 34.95 51.86 -4.26
C LEU A 14 34.72 50.49 -4.83
N LEU A 15 35.47 50.20 -5.88
CA LEU A 15 35.60 48.89 -6.49
C LEU A 15 36.30 47.96 -5.48
N PHE A 16 35.53 47.12 -4.82
CA PHE A 16 36.08 45.91 -4.20
C PHE A 16 35.73 44.71 -5.05
N PHE A 17 36.70 44.29 -5.82
CA PHE A 17 36.73 42.97 -6.43
C PHE A 17 36.91 41.94 -5.29
N THR A 18 35.84 41.42 -4.78
CA THR A 18 35.90 40.21 -3.93
C THR A 18 35.66 39.03 -4.87
N ALA A 19 36.73 38.24 -5.05
CA ALA A 19 36.65 36.94 -5.69
C ALA A 19 35.64 36.07 -4.93
N PHE A 20 34.50 35.80 -5.54
CA PHE A 20 33.51 34.85 -5.04
C PHE A 20 34.04 33.45 -5.37
N THR A 21 34.74 32.83 -4.43
CA THR A 21 35.01 31.40 -4.49
C THR A 21 33.70 30.68 -4.26
N ALA A 22 33.08 30.20 -5.32
CA ALA A 22 31.97 29.31 -5.25
C ALA A 22 32.45 27.97 -4.68
N THR A 23 32.35 27.81 -3.39
CA THR A 23 32.37 26.48 -2.78
C THR A 23 31.09 25.77 -3.18
N ALA A 24 31.21 24.80 -4.08
CA ALA A 24 30.15 23.87 -4.36
C ALA A 24 29.87 23.09 -3.08
N GLN A 25 28.83 23.51 -2.35
CA GLN A 25 28.22 22.66 -1.34
C GLN A 25 27.60 21.48 -2.06
N GLN A 26 28.29 20.36 -2.05
CA GLN A 26 27.67 19.07 -2.31
C GLN A 26 26.53 18.90 -1.34
N ALA A 27 25.32 19.17 -1.81
CA ALA A 27 24.12 18.72 -1.13
C ALA A 27 24.21 17.20 -1.10
N ASN A 28 24.63 16.67 0.03
CA ASN A 28 24.53 15.26 0.37
C ASN A 28 23.04 14.94 0.49
N THR A 29 22.40 14.71 -0.63
CA THR A 29 21.07 14.11 -0.71
C THR A 29 21.22 12.67 -0.24
N ASN A 30 21.30 12.49 1.07
CA ASN A 30 20.93 11.23 1.69
C ASN A 30 19.42 11.04 1.45
N ASN A 31 19.10 10.74 0.22
CA ASN A 31 17.83 10.15 -0.14
C ASN A 31 17.87 8.71 0.39
N GLN A 32 17.79 8.59 1.72
CA GLN A 32 17.33 7.35 2.34
C GLN A 32 15.90 7.18 1.86
N SER A 33 15.78 6.66 0.64
CA SER A 33 14.60 5.96 0.22
C SER A 33 14.29 4.98 1.34
N LYS A 34 13.32 5.33 2.18
CA LYS A 34 12.68 4.42 3.11
C LYS A 34 12.10 3.34 2.20
N LYS A 35 12.93 2.33 1.92
CA LYS A 35 12.50 1.11 1.26
C LYS A 35 11.48 0.50 2.20
N THR A 36 10.23 0.90 2.03
CA THR A 36 9.09 0.25 2.67
C THR A 36 9.29 -1.20 2.33
N LYS A 37 9.60 -2.03 3.32
CA LYS A 37 9.77 -3.46 3.18
C LYS A 37 8.41 -3.98 2.74
N GLN A 38 8.18 -3.97 1.43
CA GLN A 38 6.97 -4.55 0.84
C GLN A 38 7.07 -6.03 1.16
N THR A 39 6.26 -6.46 2.12
CA THR A 39 6.21 -7.85 2.52
C THR A 39 5.73 -8.64 1.32
N GLU A 40 6.54 -9.58 0.87
CA GLU A 40 6.25 -10.37 -0.31
C GLU A 40 4.98 -11.18 -0.11
N MET A 41 4.07 -11.11 -1.08
CA MET A 41 2.84 -11.89 -1.09
C MET A 41 3.16 -13.33 -1.51
N LYS A 42 2.76 -14.28 -0.69
CA LYS A 42 2.88 -15.73 -0.96
C LYS A 42 1.53 -16.28 -1.41
N THR A 43 1.56 -17.31 -2.23
CA THR A 43 0.34 -18.02 -2.65
C THR A 43 0.06 -19.16 -1.67
N PHE A 44 -1.18 -19.23 -1.20
CA PHE A 44 -1.68 -20.27 -0.31
C PHE A 44 -2.85 -20.98 -0.98
N VAL A 45 -2.87 -22.31 -0.87
CA VAL A 45 -4.01 -23.14 -1.29
C VAL A 45 -4.66 -23.72 -0.02
N ILE A 46 -5.94 -23.41 0.17
CA ILE A 46 -6.71 -23.84 1.32
C ILE A 46 -7.70 -24.89 0.87
N GLU A 47 -7.57 -26.10 1.40
CA GLU A 47 -8.53 -27.17 1.21
C GLU A 47 -9.60 -27.11 2.31
N ARG A 48 -10.85 -27.23 1.89
CA ARG A 48 -12.00 -27.31 2.80
C ARG A 48 -12.86 -28.49 2.43
N GLU A 49 -13.13 -29.36 3.38
CA GLU A 49 -14.11 -30.42 3.24
C GLU A 49 -15.51 -29.85 3.43
N ILE A 50 -16.31 -29.91 2.39
CA ILE A 50 -17.69 -29.47 2.36
C ILE A 50 -18.47 -30.59 1.68
N PRO A 51 -19.18 -31.43 2.46
CA PRO A 51 -19.99 -32.49 1.89
C PRO A 51 -20.96 -31.95 0.85
N ASP A 52 -21.04 -32.62 -0.31
CA ASP A 52 -21.90 -32.22 -1.44
C ASP A 52 -21.59 -30.82 -2.01
N ALA A 53 -20.37 -30.33 -1.86
CA ALA A 53 -19.97 -29.03 -2.42
C ALA A 53 -20.32 -28.89 -3.91
N GLY A 54 -20.16 -29.96 -4.67
CA GLY A 54 -20.50 -29.99 -6.10
C GLY A 54 -22.00 -29.86 -6.43
N LYS A 55 -22.87 -29.93 -5.42
CA LYS A 55 -24.32 -29.74 -5.55
C LYS A 55 -24.78 -28.33 -5.17
N LEU A 56 -23.86 -27.48 -4.69
CA LEU A 56 -24.18 -26.09 -4.35
C LEU A 56 -24.61 -25.33 -5.61
N THR A 57 -25.70 -24.57 -5.47
CA THR A 57 -26.18 -23.74 -6.57
C THR A 57 -25.28 -22.52 -6.77
N PRO A 58 -25.31 -21.89 -7.96
CA PRO A 58 -24.57 -20.64 -8.21
C PRO A 58 -24.91 -19.54 -7.17
N GLU A 59 -26.16 -19.45 -6.73
CA GLU A 59 -26.61 -18.48 -5.73
C GLU A 59 -25.99 -18.75 -4.36
N GLN A 60 -25.91 -20.02 -3.94
CA GLN A 60 -25.26 -20.43 -2.68
C GLN A 60 -23.75 -20.13 -2.72
N LEU A 61 -23.10 -20.46 -3.83
CA LEU A 61 -21.67 -20.15 -4.02
C LEU A 61 -21.43 -18.63 -4.01
N LYS A 62 -22.29 -17.86 -4.67
CA LYS A 62 -22.22 -16.39 -4.67
C LYS A 62 -22.41 -15.80 -3.27
N ALA A 63 -23.35 -16.31 -2.49
CA ALA A 63 -23.60 -15.86 -1.12
C ALA A 63 -22.39 -16.12 -0.22
N ALA A 64 -21.80 -17.31 -0.29
CA ALA A 64 -20.59 -17.67 0.45
C ALA A 64 -19.40 -16.77 0.06
N SER A 65 -19.20 -16.54 -1.24
CA SER A 65 -18.14 -15.67 -1.75
C SER A 65 -18.33 -14.22 -1.28
N LYS A 66 -19.57 -13.71 -1.28
CA LYS A 66 -19.86 -12.35 -0.82
C LYS A 66 -19.48 -12.13 0.64
N ASN A 67 -19.80 -13.07 1.54
CA ASN A 67 -19.41 -13.01 2.93
C ASN A 67 -17.88 -12.99 3.07
N SER A 68 -17.21 -13.91 2.40
CA SER A 68 -15.74 -14.00 2.40
C SER A 68 -15.09 -12.70 1.89
N CYS A 69 -15.58 -12.13 0.78
CA CYS A 69 -15.07 -10.88 0.21
C CYS A 69 -15.28 -9.68 1.14
N SER A 70 -16.40 -9.60 1.87
CA SER A 70 -16.61 -8.54 2.87
C SER A 70 -15.53 -8.57 3.95
N VAL A 71 -15.22 -9.74 4.47
CA VAL A 71 -14.18 -9.92 5.48
C VAL A 71 -12.80 -9.54 4.92
N LEU A 72 -12.49 -9.94 3.68
CA LEU A 72 -11.22 -9.57 3.03
C LEU A 72 -11.08 -8.04 2.88
N THR A 73 -12.18 -7.36 2.54
CA THR A 73 -12.18 -5.88 2.44
C THR A 73 -11.84 -5.24 3.79
N GLU A 74 -12.36 -5.77 4.88
CA GLU A 74 -12.05 -5.28 6.24
C GLU A 74 -10.61 -5.57 6.66
N MET A 75 -10.04 -6.69 6.21
CA MET A 75 -8.68 -7.10 6.55
C MET A 75 -7.60 -6.31 5.79
N GLY A 76 -7.97 -5.65 4.70
CA GLY A 76 -7.07 -4.80 3.92
C GLY A 76 -6.25 -5.55 2.86
N PRO A 77 -5.21 -4.88 2.29
CA PRO A 77 -4.56 -5.34 1.06
C PRO A 77 -3.55 -6.46 1.24
N ASP A 78 -3.24 -6.86 2.47
CA ASP A 78 -2.22 -7.88 2.77
C ASP A 78 -2.73 -9.31 2.58
N ILE A 79 -3.98 -9.47 2.21
CA ILE A 79 -4.62 -10.74 1.86
C ILE A 79 -5.60 -10.52 0.70
N LEU A 80 -5.50 -11.38 -0.32
CA LEU A 80 -6.35 -11.34 -1.51
C LEU A 80 -6.82 -12.75 -1.84
N TRP A 81 -8.11 -12.90 -2.13
CA TRP A 81 -8.63 -14.11 -2.75
C TRP A 81 -8.43 -14.02 -4.26
N ASP A 82 -7.89 -15.06 -4.86
CA ASP A 82 -7.65 -15.14 -6.31
C ASP A 82 -8.81 -15.87 -6.98
N HIS A 83 -8.97 -17.17 -6.66
CA HIS A 83 -10.07 -17.99 -7.20
C HIS A 83 -10.30 -19.22 -6.32
N SER A 84 -11.35 -20.00 -6.66
CA SER A 84 -11.65 -21.27 -6.01
C SER A 84 -12.06 -22.32 -7.01
N TYR A 85 -11.74 -23.58 -6.70
CA TYR A 85 -12.20 -24.78 -7.40
C TYR A 85 -13.21 -25.51 -6.54
N VAL A 86 -14.38 -25.81 -7.09
CA VAL A 86 -15.42 -26.59 -6.41
C VAL A 86 -15.38 -28.01 -6.95
N THR A 87 -15.21 -28.99 -6.08
CA THR A 87 -15.25 -30.41 -6.40
C THR A 87 -16.47 -31.06 -5.77
N ALA A 88 -16.62 -32.38 -5.90
CA ALA A 88 -17.78 -33.07 -5.35
C ALA A 88 -18.00 -32.82 -3.83
N ASN A 89 -16.92 -32.87 -3.02
CA ASN A 89 -16.96 -32.79 -1.57
C ASN A 89 -15.95 -31.84 -0.95
N LYS A 90 -15.27 -31.02 -1.79
CA LYS A 90 -14.24 -30.10 -1.32
C LYS A 90 -14.27 -28.80 -2.13
N ILE A 91 -13.82 -27.74 -1.50
CA ILE A 91 -13.51 -26.48 -2.17
C ILE A 91 -12.04 -26.15 -1.91
N TYR A 92 -11.29 -25.87 -2.95
CA TYR A 92 -9.92 -25.39 -2.89
C TYR A 92 -9.92 -23.90 -3.19
N CYS A 93 -9.49 -23.09 -2.23
CA CYS A 93 -9.41 -21.63 -2.38
C CYS A 93 -7.96 -21.21 -2.50
N VAL A 94 -7.65 -20.42 -3.51
CA VAL A 94 -6.33 -19.85 -3.75
C VAL A 94 -6.31 -18.41 -3.28
N TYR A 95 -5.38 -18.10 -2.38
CA TYR A 95 -5.17 -16.77 -1.80
C TYR A 95 -3.73 -16.31 -2.03
N LYS A 96 -3.57 -15.01 -2.07
CA LYS A 96 -2.26 -14.35 -1.91
C LYS A 96 -2.27 -13.61 -0.59
N ALA A 97 -1.27 -13.81 0.25
CA ALA A 97 -1.17 -13.12 1.53
C ALA A 97 0.29 -12.92 1.95
N THR A 98 0.53 -11.95 2.79
CA THR A 98 1.86 -11.68 3.34
C THR A 98 2.24 -12.68 4.44
N SER A 99 1.25 -13.36 5.04
CA SER A 99 1.48 -14.41 6.04
C SER A 99 0.35 -15.45 6.11
N GLU A 100 0.64 -16.61 6.67
CA GLU A 100 -0.35 -17.67 6.93
C GLU A 100 -1.37 -17.25 7.99
N GLU A 101 -0.97 -16.46 8.97
CA GLU A 101 -1.83 -15.97 10.05
C GLU A 101 -3.03 -15.19 9.51
N LEU A 102 -2.82 -14.39 8.45
CA LEU A 102 -3.91 -13.68 7.79
C LEU A 102 -4.93 -14.64 7.16
N ILE A 103 -4.47 -15.74 6.59
CA ILE A 103 -5.38 -16.78 6.07
C ILE A 103 -6.22 -17.39 7.19
N ARG A 104 -5.61 -17.72 8.32
CA ARG A 104 -6.30 -18.27 9.49
C ARG A 104 -7.28 -17.26 10.09
N GLU A 105 -6.90 -16.00 10.17
CA GLU A 105 -7.77 -14.94 10.66
C GLU A 105 -8.99 -14.74 9.74
N HIS A 106 -8.76 -14.73 8.43
CA HIS A 106 -9.83 -14.66 7.44
C HIS A 106 -10.84 -15.81 7.62
N ALA A 107 -10.34 -17.04 7.72
CA ALA A 107 -11.20 -18.21 7.93
C ALA A 107 -12.05 -18.07 9.21
N ARG A 108 -11.45 -17.63 10.31
CA ARG A 108 -12.13 -17.42 11.59
C ARG A 108 -13.21 -16.33 11.48
N LYS A 109 -12.91 -15.20 10.85
CA LYS A 109 -13.85 -14.08 10.70
C LYS A 109 -14.99 -14.39 9.75
N ALA A 110 -14.72 -15.10 8.68
CA ALA A 110 -15.72 -15.47 7.67
C ALA A 110 -16.55 -16.70 8.07
N GLY A 111 -16.24 -17.35 9.19
CA GLY A 111 -16.93 -18.56 9.66
C GLY A 111 -16.66 -19.77 8.77
N LEU A 112 -15.43 -19.91 8.31
CA LEU A 112 -15.02 -20.90 7.31
C LEU A 112 -14.18 -22.00 7.93
#